data_c309ab045c6f605e351d36b6941beaaa
#
_entry.id   c309ab045c6f605e351d36b6941beaaa
#
_cell.length_a   1.000
_cell.length_b   1.000
_cell.length_c   1.000
_cell.angle_alpha   90.00
_cell.angle_beta   90.00
_cell.angle_gamma   90.00
#
_symmetry.space_group_name_H-M   'P 1'
#
loop_
_entity.id
_entity.type
_entity.pdbx_description
1 polymer ?
#
loop_
_entity_poly.entity_id
_entity_poly.type
_entity_poly.pdbx_seq_one_letter_code
_entity_poly.pdbx_strand_id
1 'polypeptide(L)'
;MKIKSNFAKRKIADSNIVVPVGPAIKDFNGMITLNDSASFFWDCMINETTEEEVIEKVINEYDIDKETAKRDIEKFIKMLEDNNLLE
;
A
#
# COMPACT_ATOMS: atom_id res chain seq x y z
N MET A 1 -9.51 -2.93 -6.92
CA MET A 1 -9.19 -2.33 -5.61
C MET A 1 -8.30 -1.11 -5.80
N LYS A 2 -8.47 -0.14 -4.95
CA LYS A 2 -7.80 1.14 -5.08
C LYS A 2 -7.68 1.79 -3.71
N ILE A 3 -6.54 2.41 -3.43
CA ILE A 3 -6.34 3.14 -2.18
C ILE A 3 -7.14 4.44 -2.23
N LYS A 4 -7.77 4.79 -1.12
CA LYS A 4 -8.56 6.02 -1.03
C LYS A 4 -7.70 7.24 -1.30
N SER A 5 -8.25 8.21 -2.02
CA SER A 5 -7.52 9.41 -2.42
C SER A 5 -7.21 10.37 -1.27
N ASN A 6 -7.85 10.18 -0.12
CA ASN A 6 -7.61 11.02 1.06
C ASN A 6 -6.49 10.50 1.96
N PHE A 7 -5.66 9.61 1.43
CA PHE A 7 -4.42 9.17 2.07
C PHE A 7 -3.27 9.35 1.09
N ALA A 8 -2.11 9.69 1.61
CA ALA A 8 -0.94 9.90 0.77
C ALA A 8 0.30 9.33 1.44
N LYS A 9 1.24 8.90 0.61
CA LYS A 9 2.54 8.46 1.08
C LYS A 9 3.47 9.66 1.07
N ARG A 10 4.18 9.87 2.18
CA ARG A 10 5.18 10.94 2.33
C ARG A 10 6.49 10.33 2.77
N LYS A 11 7.57 10.88 2.26
CA LYS A 11 8.90 10.47 2.73
C LYS A 11 9.35 11.47 3.80
N ILE A 12 9.55 11.00 5.02
CA ILE A 12 9.99 11.81 6.15
C ILE A 12 11.27 11.17 6.67
N ALA A 13 12.37 11.91 6.62
CA ALA A 13 13.72 11.37 6.80
C ALA A 13 13.90 10.24 5.77
N ASP A 14 14.25 9.04 6.14
CA ASP A 14 14.40 7.94 5.20
C ASP A 14 13.22 6.96 5.24
N SER A 15 12.10 7.37 5.84
CA SER A 15 10.94 6.50 6.01
C SER A 15 9.79 6.92 5.11
N ASN A 16 9.12 5.93 4.51
CA ASN A 16 7.89 6.14 3.77
C ASN A 16 6.72 6.01 4.74
N ILE A 17 5.91 7.05 4.86
CA ILE A 17 4.84 7.12 5.86
C ILE A 17 3.53 7.45 5.16
N VAL A 18 2.47 6.70 5.52
CA VAL A 18 1.11 6.99 5.06
C VAL A 18 0.49 7.98 6.01
N VAL A 19 -0.02 9.07 5.47
CA VAL A 19 -0.68 10.12 6.25
C VAL A 19 -2.04 10.43 5.65
N PRO A 20 -3.03 10.80 6.49
CA PRO A 20 -4.30 11.27 5.99
C PRO A 20 -4.15 12.69 5.46
N VAL A 21 -4.97 13.04 4.46
CA VAL A 21 -5.02 14.39 3.91
C VAL A 21 -6.48 14.85 3.88
N GLY A 22 -6.70 16.17 4.02
CA GLY A 22 -8.04 16.73 4.00
C GLY A 22 -8.91 16.20 5.13
N PRO A 23 -10.18 15.88 4.86
CA PRO A 23 -11.11 15.43 5.89
C PRO A 23 -10.69 14.16 6.65
N ALA A 24 -9.84 13.33 6.05
CA ALA A 24 -9.41 12.07 6.67
C ALA A 24 -8.57 12.30 7.93
N ILE A 25 -8.01 13.50 8.10
CA ILE A 25 -7.20 13.83 9.28
C ILE A 25 -7.99 13.62 10.57
N LYS A 26 -9.30 13.85 10.53
CA LYS A 26 -10.18 13.72 11.71
C LYS A 26 -10.44 12.28 12.10
N ASP A 27 -10.43 11.37 11.13
CA ASP A 27 -10.85 9.99 11.32
C ASP A 27 -9.71 9.01 11.44
N PHE A 28 -8.50 9.43 11.14
CA PHE A 28 -7.33 8.54 11.14
C PHE A 28 -6.36 8.96 12.24
N ASN A 29 -6.24 8.10 13.24
CA ASN A 29 -5.33 8.32 14.36
C ASN A 29 -4.06 7.49 14.16
N GLY A 30 -2.97 8.16 13.80
CA GLY A 30 -1.68 7.52 13.72
C GLY A 30 -1.05 7.63 12.35
N MET A 31 0.06 6.93 12.20
CA MET A 31 0.83 6.87 10.97
C MET A 31 1.21 5.43 10.68
N ILE A 32 1.23 5.07 9.42
CA ILE A 32 1.65 3.75 8.99
C ILE A 32 3.00 3.89 8.28
N THR A 33 4.01 3.20 8.78
CA THR A 33 5.33 3.19 8.15
C THR A 33 5.41 2.04 7.17
N LEU A 34 5.85 2.30 5.95
CA LEU A 34 6.00 1.31 4.89
C LEU A 34 7.48 1.02 4.65
N ASN A 35 7.85 -0.26 4.64
CA ASN A 35 9.17 -0.64 4.16
C ASN A 35 9.21 -0.49 2.62
N ASP A 36 10.36 -0.77 2.02
CA ASP A 36 10.54 -0.56 0.58
C ASP A 36 9.56 -1.36 -0.27
N SER A 37 9.34 -2.63 0.05
CA SER A 37 8.38 -3.45 -0.71
C SER A 37 6.95 -2.98 -0.52
N ALA A 38 6.56 -2.63 0.70
CA ALA A 38 5.22 -2.10 0.97
C ALA A 38 5.00 -0.77 0.27
N SER A 39 6.04 0.07 0.19
CA SER A 39 5.98 1.32 -0.55
C SER A 39 5.73 1.07 -2.04
N PHE A 40 6.36 0.04 -2.61
CA PHE A 40 6.12 -0.35 -3.99
C PHE A 40 4.69 -0.86 -4.18
N PHE A 41 4.18 -1.69 -3.25
CA PHE A 41 2.79 -2.17 -3.31
C PHE A 41 1.81 -0.99 -3.27
N TRP A 42 2.07 -0.02 -2.41
CA TRP A 42 1.25 1.19 -2.32
C TRP A 42 1.17 1.89 -3.68
N ASP A 43 2.32 2.09 -4.33
CA ASP A 43 2.38 2.75 -5.63
C ASP A 43 1.62 1.99 -6.71
N CYS A 44 1.59 0.66 -6.62
CA CYS A 44 0.81 -0.18 -7.55
C CYS A 44 -0.70 -0.02 -7.35
N MET A 45 -1.13 0.43 -6.18
CA MET A 45 -2.54 0.43 -5.79
C MET A 45 -3.17 1.83 -5.69
N ILE A 46 -2.46 2.88 -6.05
CA ILE A 46 -3.03 4.22 -6.06
C ILE A 46 -4.03 4.42 -7.20
N ASN A 47 -3.96 3.62 -8.24
CA ASN A 47 -4.96 3.57 -9.30
C ASN A 47 -5.68 2.22 -9.22
N GLU A 48 -6.86 2.13 -9.82
CA GLU A 48 -7.64 0.89 -9.82
C GLU A 48 -6.81 -0.27 -10.38
N THR A 49 -6.76 -1.36 -9.64
CA THR A 49 -5.98 -2.54 -10.02
C THR A 49 -6.59 -3.81 -9.39
N THR A 50 -6.01 -4.95 -9.72
CA THR A 50 -6.38 -6.23 -9.13
C THR A 50 -5.16 -6.82 -8.42
N GLU A 51 -5.42 -7.77 -7.52
CA GLU A 51 -4.34 -8.48 -6.83
C GLU A 51 -3.39 -9.13 -7.83
N GLU A 52 -3.93 -9.73 -8.89
CA GLU A 52 -3.13 -10.39 -9.92
C GLU A 52 -2.21 -9.43 -10.65
N GLU A 53 -2.71 -8.25 -10.97
CA GLU A 53 -1.88 -7.21 -11.62
C GLU A 53 -0.76 -6.74 -10.70
N VAL A 54 -1.03 -6.59 -9.42
CA VAL A 54 -0.01 -6.21 -8.44
C VAL A 54 1.06 -7.30 -8.33
N ILE A 55 0.63 -8.56 -8.27
CA ILE A 55 1.56 -9.70 -8.22
C ILE A 55 2.50 -9.68 -9.43
N GLU A 56 1.96 -9.48 -10.63
CA GLU A 56 2.76 -9.42 -11.85
C GLU A 56 3.80 -8.30 -11.79
N LYS A 57 3.41 -7.12 -11.34
CA LYS A 57 4.33 -5.99 -11.22
C LYS A 57 5.42 -6.26 -10.20
N VAL A 58 5.09 -6.91 -9.09
CA VAL A 58 6.04 -7.24 -8.05
C VAL A 58 7.06 -8.27 -8.53
N ILE A 59 6.60 -9.30 -9.22
CA ILE A 59 7.47 -10.34 -9.79
C ILE A 59 8.43 -9.72 -10.81
N ASN A 60 7.96 -8.78 -11.61
CA ASN A 60 8.80 -8.11 -12.61
C ASN A 60 9.83 -7.17 -11.99
N GLU A 61 9.52 -6.59 -10.83
CA GLU A 61 10.42 -5.65 -10.16
C GLU A 61 11.41 -6.34 -9.23
N TYR A 62 10.97 -7.40 -8.55
CA TYR A 62 11.77 -8.11 -7.57
C TYR A 62 11.96 -9.56 -8.00
N ASP A 63 13.12 -10.12 -7.70
CA ASP A 63 13.42 -11.51 -8.03
C ASP A 63 12.91 -12.43 -6.91
N ILE A 64 11.59 -12.58 -6.84
CA ILE A 64 10.93 -13.44 -5.86
C ILE A 64 9.92 -14.32 -6.56
N ASP A 65 9.59 -15.46 -5.94
CA ASP A 65 8.61 -16.37 -6.52
C ASP A 65 7.19 -15.84 -6.34
N LYS A 66 6.27 -16.37 -7.16
CA LYS A 66 4.89 -15.92 -7.17
C LYS A 66 4.18 -16.16 -5.83
N GLU A 67 4.47 -17.27 -5.19
CA GLU A 67 3.86 -17.64 -3.92
C GLU A 67 4.22 -16.66 -2.81
N THR A 68 5.50 -16.29 -2.74
CA THR A 68 5.97 -15.30 -1.77
C THR A 68 5.36 -13.93 -2.04
N ALA A 69 5.34 -13.53 -3.32
CA ALA A 69 4.74 -12.25 -3.71
C ALA A 69 3.26 -12.20 -3.31
N LYS A 70 2.52 -13.25 -3.61
CA LYS A 70 1.09 -13.33 -3.28
C LYS A 70 0.86 -13.21 -1.78
N ARG A 71 1.64 -13.94 -0.97
CA ARG A 71 1.51 -13.90 0.48
C ARG A 71 1.77 -12.51 1.03
N ASP A 72 2.82 -11.85 0.57
CA ASP A 72 3.18 -10.53 1.05
C ASP A 72 2.16 -9.47 0.63
N ILE A 73 1.65 -9.58 -0.59
CA ILE A 73 0.62 -8.68 -1.10
C ILE A 73 -0.69 -8.87 -0.34
N GLU A 74 -1.08 -10.10 -0.05
CA GLU A 74 -2.29 -10.38 0.73
C GLU A 74 -2.21 -9.80 2.13
N LYS A 75 -1.05 -9.88 2.77
CA LYS A 75 -0.83 -9.24 4.07
C LYS A 75 -0.97 -7.73 3.99
N PHE A 76 -0.43 -7.14 2.93
CA PHE A 76 -0.52 -5.70 2.71
C PHE A 76 -1.97 -5.27 2.50
N ILE A 77 -2.70 -6.00 1.67
CA ILE A 77 -4.12 -5.73 1.42
C ILE A 77 -4.92 -5.81 2.72
N LYS A 78 -4.66 -6.83 3.55
CA LYS A 78 -5.34 -6.98 4.83
C LYS A 78 -5.05 -5.78 5.74
N MET A 79 -3.82 -5.30 5.77
CA MET A 79 -3.47 -4.12 6.54
C MET A 79 -4.25 -2.91 6.06
N LEU A 80 -4.36 -2.73 4.74
CA LEU A 80 -5.13 -1.62 4.17
C LEU A 80 -6.61 -1.73 4.55
N GLU A 81 -7.19 -2.93 4.47
CA GLU A 81 -8.58 -3.17 4.83
C GLU A 81 -8.82 -2.91 6.31
N ASP A 82 -7.93 -3.42 7.18
CA ASP A 82 -8.06 -3.26 8.63
C ASP A 82 -7.99 -1.79 9.06
N ASN A 83 -7.32 -0.97 8.28
CA ASN A 83 -7.19 0.47 8.54
C ASN A 83 -8.13 1.32 7.69
N ASN A 84 -9.01 0.67 6.94
CA ASN A 84 -10.01 1.34 6.10
C ASN A 84 -9.38 2.28 5.06
N LEU A 85 -8.32 1.82 4.40
CA LEU A 85 -7.59 2.60 3.41
C LEU A 85 -7.99 2.29 1.95
N LEU A 86 -8.78 1.24 1.72
CA LEU A 86 -9.24 0.87 0.38
C LEU A 86 -10.64 1.41 0.11
N GLU A 87 -10.84 1.83 -1.12
CA GLU A 87 -12.17 2.20 -1.61
C GLU A 87 -13.08 1.00 -1.75
#